data_7b0effac73642994334c041479fc62e3
#
_entry.id   7b0effac73642994334c041479fc62e3
#
_cell.length_a   1.000
_cell.length_b   1.000
_cell.length_c   1.000
_cell.angle_alpha   90.00
_cell.angle_beta   90.00
_cell.angle_gamma   90.00
#
_symmetry.space_group_name_H-M   'P 1'
#
loop_
_entity.id
_entity.type
_entity.pdbx_description
1 polymer ?
#
loop_
_entity_poly.entity_id
_entity_poly.type
_entity_poly.pdbx_seq_one_letter_code
_entity_poly.pdbx_strand_id
1 'polypeptide(L)'
;MRRRRLPSGKLVRGRMNRTLCLMALLYLALGARFFHIQVIRTAWFKDKAEEYRLKKINLPARRGNIYDCNGKELAVTVELYDIETWPNKIKDKDAAAEKLSTILAWPKEEVLDRISVDKKFAFLIRRAGSDVGKKIQEAEIFGVEATPIMSRVYPGGELACHVIGFTDIDGIGQEGLERVFDKYLRGTDGYDILEVDARGKEIPNTRRRRVEPVHGMDLVLTIDSTIQHSLEAELLKSFDRYSAKGASAVVIDPRTGDIMALANCPTYNPNEVAKSEAEDRRNRAVSDLYEPGSTLKTITACAGLDSKSIDRNTTFHCGGSMRVGNRTVRCSLHAPFLGGHGTCNVTKCLTYSCNMAAAGIAFRVGKEKLFEYEKKFGFYDKPGTGMLGEMAGWHDSWKAWEDVRLANIGFGQGIVVTPLQLANAYATVANDGVMMQPHVVKEIRRKDGTPYREYKPQVVRRVVSADVARAVTEMLHGVCLDGTGKPAVVEGYQTGGKTGSAQKAINGSYKNGKFVASFVGFLPTSNPRAVILVAVDEPKGIHWGATCAAPVFREVGRMSMWHLKVAPDQIEPPTPVAGDTAVNHPTGGNRKTRDRA
;
A
#
# COMPACT_ATOMS: atom_id res chain seq x y z
N MET A 1 -83.05 6.36 73.03
CA MET A 1 -82.85 5.20 72.12
C MET A 1 -83.62 5.40 70.81
N ARG A 2 -82.98 5.83 69.70
CA ARG A 2 -83.62 5.95 68.38
C ARG A 2 -83.59 4.57 67.70
N ARG A 3 -84.77 3.90 67.58
CA ARG A 3 -84.95 2.67 66.82
C ARG A 3 -84.65 2.97 65.32
N ARG A 4 -83.55 2.44 64.78
CA ARG A 4 -83.28 2.44 63.31
C ARG A 4 -84.38 1.61 62.62
N ARG A 5 -85.28 2.26 61.85
CA ARG A 5 -86.26 1.56 61.00
C ARG A 5 -85.48 0.79 59.93
N LEU A 6 -85.65 -0.53 59.89
CA LEU A 6 -85.12 -1.37 58.82
C LEU A 6 -85.72 -0.94 57.47
N PRO A 7 -84.93 -0.83 56.42
CA PRO A 7 -85.42 -0.40 55.12
C PRO A 7 -86.48 -1.41 54.61
N SER A 8 -87.59 -0.90 54.02
CA SER A 8 -88.66 -1.74 53.48
C SER A 8 -88.08 -2.72 52.40
N GLY A 9 -88.58 -3.99 52.45
CA GLY A 9 -88.06 -5.08 51.54
C GLY A 9 -88.13 -4.76 50.05
N LYS A 10 -88.97 -3.81 49.61
CA LYS A 10 -89.01 -3.29 48.24
C LYS A 10 -87.76 -2.44 47.90
N LEU A 11 -87.25 -1.69 48.87
CA LEU A 11 -86.04 -0.85 48.67
C LEU A 11 -84.77 -1.70 48.64
N VAL A 12 -84.73 -2.77 49.42
CA VAL A 12 -83.62 -3.74 49.41
C VAL A 12 -83.60 -4.52 48.10
N ARG A 13 -84.74 -5.03 47.61
CA ARG A 13 -84.85 -5.70 46.29
C ARG A 13 -84.49 -4.76 45.13
N GLY A 14 -84.94 -3.49 45.19
CA GLY A 14 -84.57 -2.51 44.13
C GLY A 14 -83.08 -2.22 44.09
N ARG A 15 -82.40 -2.13 45.24
CA ARG A 15 -80.94 -1.98 45.31
C ARG A 15 -80.24 -3.24 44.85
N MET A 16 -80.70 -4.42 45.25
CA MET A 16 -80.12 -5.70 44.83
C MET A 16 -80.23 -5.93 43.32
N ASN A 17 -81.40 -5.60 42.70
CA ASN A 17 -81.55 -5.69 41.24
C ASN A 17 -80.67 -4.69 40.50
N ARG A 18 -80.51 -3.46 41.02
CA ARG A 18 -79.55 -2.48 40.40
C ARG A 18 -78.10 -2.96 40.49
N THR A 19 -77.71 -3.56 41.62
CA THR A 19 -76.38 -4.13 41.79
C THR A 19 -76.14 -5.32 40.84
N LEU A 20 -77.18 -6.20 40.74
CA LEU A 20 -77.11 -7.33 39.76
C LEU A 20 -77.05 -6.85 38.32
N CYS A 21 -77.84 -5.83 37.93
CA CYS A 21 -77.75 -5.24 36.58
C CYS A 21 -76.38 -4.58 36.34
N LEU A 22 -75.80 -3.87 37.31
CA LEU A 22 -74.46 -3.29 37.24
C LEU A 22 -73.39 -4.38 37.10
N MET A 23 -73.47 -5.47 37.84
CA MET A 23 -72.56 -6.61 37.71
C MET A 23 -72.72 -7.29 36.35
N ALA A 24 -73.95 -7.50 35.88
CA ALA A 24 -74.17 -8.08 34.52
C ALA A 24 -73.61 -7.20 33.41
N LEU A 25 -73.79 -5.87 33.50
CA LEU A 25 -73.16 -4.92 32.56
C LEU A 25 -71.66 -4.95 32.63
N LEU A 26 -71.05 -5.08 33.82
CA LEU A 26 -69.62 -5.19 34.01
C LEU A 26 -69.07 -6.48 33.36
N TYR A 27 -69.75 -7.63 33.58
CA TYR A 27 -69.41 -8.90 32.98
C TYR A 27 -69.56 -8.86 31.45
N LEU A 28 -70.60 -8.20 30.93
CA LEU A 28 -70.75 -7.99 29.48
C LEU A 28 -69.62 -7.13 28.88
N ALA A 29 -69.28 -6.05 29.57
CA ALA A 29 -68.17 -5.18 29.16
C ALA A 29 -66.81 -5.92 29.20
N LEU A 30 -66.53 -6.72 30.22
CA LEU A 30 -65.39 -7.59 30.34
C LEU A 30 -65.35 -8.65 29.20
N GLY A 31 -66.47 -9.33 28.95
CA GLY A 31 -66.62 -10.30 27.88
C GLY A 31 -66.36 -9.68 26.50
N ALA A 32 -66.97 -8.50 26.25
CA ALA A 32 -66.70 -7.76 25.00
C ALA A 32 -65.22 -7.34 24.90
N ARG A 33 -64.59 -6.95 26.00
CA ARG A 33 -63.14 -6.63 26.01
C ARG A 33 -62.27 -7.86 25.75
N PHE A 34 -62.60 -9.00 26.36
CA PHE A 34 -61.90 -10.26 26.09
C PHE A 34 -62.09 -10.71 24.65
N PHE A 35 -63.31 -10.62 24.12
CA PHE A 35 -63.53 -10.92 22.70
C PHE A 35 -62.73 -9.99 21.78
N HIS A 36 -62.71 -8.70 22.07
CA HIS A 36 -61.92 -7.74 21.33
C HIS A 36 -60.41 -8.10 21.33
N ILE A 37 -59.85 -8.44 22.50
CA ILE A 37 -58.43 -8.80 22.63
C ILE A 37 -58.13 -10.15 22.00
N GLN A 38 -58.97 -11.18 22.29
CA GLN A 38 -58.67 -12.57 21.91
C GLN A 38 -59.09 -12.91 20.50
N VAL A 39 -60.02 -12.19 19.87
CA VAL A 39 -60.48 -12.46 18.51
C VAL A 39 -60.09 -11.36 17.55
N ILE A 40 -60.43 -10.11 17.86
CA ILE A 40 -60.23 -9.01 16.91
C ILE A 40 -58.75 -8.59 16.84
N ARG A 41 -58.06 -8.54 18.00
CA ARG A 41 -56.65 -8.11 18.06
C ARG A 41 -55.66 -9.27 18.22
N THR A 42 -56.08 -10.50 18.03
CA THR A 42 -55.22 -11.68 18.20
C THR A 42 -53.96 -11.61 17.33
N ALA A 43 -54.11 -11.25 16.05
CA ALA A 43 -52.97 -11.12 15.14
C ALA A 43 -51.98 -10.07 15.63
N TRP A 44 -52.45 -8.88 16.00
CA TRP A 44 -51.60 -7.81 16.51
C TRP A 44 -50.84 -8.19 17.80
N PHE A 45 -51.51 -8.90 18.73
CA PHE A 45 -50.85 -9.35 19.96
C PHE A 45 -49.85 -10.49 19.70
N LYS A 46 -50.14 -11.37 18.72
CA LYS A 46 -49.19 -12.41 18.27
C LYS A 46 -47.95 -11.78 17.66
N ASP A 47 -48.12 -10.82 16.74
CA ASP A 47 -46.99 -10.11 16.11
C ASP A 47 -46.15 -9.38 17.15
N LYS A 48 -46.80 -8.71 18.11
CA LYS A 48 -46.09 -8.05 19.21
C LYS A 48 -45.37 -9.05 20.14
N ALA A 49 -45.99 -10.17 20.47
CA ALA A 49 -45.33 -11.21 21.25
C ALA A 49 -44.11 -11.82 20.49
N GLU A 50 -44.23 -12.00 19.17
CA GLU A 50 -43.10 -12.44 18.35
C GLU A 50 -41.99 -11.41 18.30
N GLU A 51 -42.30 -10.12 18.13
CA GLU A 51 -41.32 -9.02 18.16
C GLU A 51 -40.51 -8.99 19.47
N TYR A 52 -41.11 -9.30 20.59
CA TYR A 52 -40.43 -9.34 21.91
C TYR A 52 -39.69 -10.66 22.17
N ARG A 53 -40.15 -11.76 21.59
CA ARG A 53 -39.59 -13.10 21.83
C ARG A 53 -38.52 -13.47 20.82
N LEU A 54 -38.64 -13.01 19.55
CA LEU A 54 -37.73 -13.33 18.50
C LEU A 54 -36.56 -12.32 18.46
N LYS A 55 -35.37 -12.84 18.50
CA LYS A 55 -34.13 -12.05 18.32
C LYS A 55 -33.44 -12.51 17.06
N LYS A 56 -33.08 -11.55 16.21
CA LYS A 56 -32.19 -11.80 15.09
C LYS A 56 -30.74 -11.59 15.56
N ILE A 57 -29.97 -12.68 15.59
CA ILE A 57 -28.56 -12.66 15.92
C ILE A 57 -27.80 -12.63 14.60
N ASN A 58 -26.92 -11.65 14.41
CA ASN A 58 -26.05 -11.58 13.24
C ASN A 58 -24.94 -12.63 13.34
N LEU A 59 -24.69 -13.36 12.25
CA LEU A 59 -23.59 -14.28 12.11
C LEU A 59 -22.56 -13.63 11.15
N PRO A 60 -21.49 -13.03 11.68
CA PRO A 60 -20.57 -12.26 10.85
C PRO A 60 -19.83 -13.17 9.85
N ALA A 61 -19.75 -12.71 8.62
CA ALA A 61 -18.90 -13.35 7.62
C ALA A 61 -17.42 -13.08 7.96
N ARG A 62 -16.57 -14.09 7.80
CA ARG A 62 -15.13 -13.89 7.88
C ARG A 62 -14.65 -13.21 6.61
N ARG A 63 -13.95 -12.08 6.75
CA ARG A 63 -13.27 -11.40 5.64
C ARG A 63 -12.16 -12.31 5.11
N GLY A 64 -11.98 -12.37 3.78
CA GLY A 64 -10.95 -13.14 3.12
C GLY A 64 -9.55 -12.67 3.49
N ASN A 65 -8.59 -13.58 3.47
CA ASN A 65 -7.19 -13.28 3.74
C ASN A 65 -6.50 -12.71 2.49
N ILE A 66 -5.39 -12.01 2.71
CA ILE A 66 -4.51 -11.55 1.63
C ILE A 66 -3.16 -12.25 1.83
N TYR A 67 -2.70 -12.90 0.77
CA TYR A 67 -1.45 -13.66 0.74
C TYR A 67 -0.45 -13.05 -0.24
N ASP A 68 0.83 -13.22 0.03
CA ASP A 68 1.88 -12.96 -0.95
C ASP A 68 1.89 -14.04 -2.07
N CYS A 69 2.81 -13.91 -3.03
CA CYS A 69 2.93 -14.86 -4.16
C CYS A 69 3.32 -16.27 -3.74
N ASN A 70 3.86 -16.46 -2.53
CA ASN A 70 4.32 -17.72 -1.94
C ASN A 70 3.33 -18.29 -0.91
N GLY A 71 2.19 -17.62 -0.68
CA GLY A 71 1.17 -18.04 0.28
C GLY A 71 1.41 -17.57 1.72
N LYS A 72 2.33 -16.64 1.95
CA LYS A 72 2.54 -16.02 3.26
C LYS A 72 1.44 -15.00 3.53
N GLU A 73 0.91 -15.01 4.76
CA GLU A 73 -0.18 -14.13 5.19
C GLU A 73 0.29 -12.69 5.33
N LEU A 74 -0.37 -11.78 4.61
CA LEU A 74 -0.16 -10.33 4.68
C LEU A 74 -1.29 -9.63 5.45
N ALA A 75 -2.52 -10.14 5.32
CA ALA A 75 -3.67 -9.67 6.10
C ALA A 75 -4.61 -10.85 6.40
N VAL A 76 -4.98 -11.00 7.66
CA VAL A 76 -5.81 -12.11 8.15
C VAL A 76 -6.97 -11.62 8.99
N THR A 77 -8.05 -12.41 9.03
CA THR A 77 -9.17 -12.17 9.94
C THR A 77 -9.11 -13.17 11.07
N VAL A 78 -8.98 -12.67 12.30
CA VAL A 78 -8.89 -13.46 13.52
C VAL A 78 -10.07 -13.15 14.43
N GLU A 79 -10.46 -14.13 15.24
CA GLU A 79 -11.43 -13.93 16.31
C GLU A 79 -10.70 -13.38 17.53
N LEU A 80 -11.11 -12.19 17.95
CA LEU A 80 -10.66 -11.51 19.16
C LEU A 80 -11.88 -11.25 20.05
N TYR A 81 -11.66 -10.72 21.24
CA TYR A 81 -12.72 -10.45 22.20
C TYR A 81 -12.65 -9.02 22.69
N ASP A 82 -13.78 -8.32 22.66
CA ASP A 82 -13.96 -7.09 23.44
C ASP A 82 -14.40 -7.47 24.86
N ILE A 83 -13.64 -7.04 25.85
CA ILE A 83 -13.93 -7.27 27.26
C ILE A 83 -14.69 -6.07 27.78
N GLU A 84 -15.97 -6.28 27.98
CA GLU A 84 -16.94 -5.27 28.37
C GLU A 84 -17.24 -5.36 29.86
N THR A 85 -17.43 -4.22 30.51
CA THR A 85 -17.73 -4.16 31.91
C THR A 85 -18.93 -3.25 32.17
N TRP A 86 -19.76 -3.64 33.14
CA TRP A 86 -20.81 -2.83 33.73
C TRP A 86 -20.46 -2.56 35.20
N PRO A 87 -19.64 -1.52 35.49
CA PRO A 87 -19.10 -1.25 36.82
C PRO A 87 -20.15 -1.22 37.93
N ASN A 88 -21.36 -0.75 37.62
CA ASN A 88 -22.48 -0.67 38.58
C ASN A 88 -23.16 -2.03 38.88
N LYS A 89 -22.88 -3.05 38.05
CA LYS A 89 -23.39 -4.43 38.27
C LYS A 89 -22.43 -5.29 39.06
N ILE A 90 -21.13 -4.95 39.09
CA ILE A 90 -20.11 -5.70 39.81
C ILE A 90 -20.27 -5.45 41.32
N LYS A 91 -20.79 -6.44 42.05
CA LYS A 91 -21.07 -6.32 43.49
C LYS A 91 -19.79 -6.36 44.34
N ASP A 92 -18.91 -7.29 44.04
CA ASP A 92 -17.60 -7.45 44.68
C ASP A 92 -16.48 -7.12 43.70
N LYS A 93 -16.04 -5.88 43.72
CA LYS A 93 -15.02 -5.38 42.81
C LYS A 93 -13.64 -5.92 43.14
N ASP A 94 -13.35 -6.18 44.41
CA ASP A 94 -12.07 -6.73 44.83
C ASP A 94 -11.86 -8.17 44.34
N ALA A 95 -12.87 -9.03 44.54
CA ALA A 95 -12.86 -10.40 44.05
C ALA A 95 -12.85 -10.45 42.50
N ALA A 96 -13.57 -9.57 41.82
CA ALA A 96 -13.56 -9.44 40.37
C ALA A 96 -12.18 -8.99 39.86
N ALA A 97 -11.57 -7.99 40.52
CA ALA A 97 -10.23 -7.50 40.17
C ALA A 97 -9.17 -8.57 40.33
N GLU A 98 -9.23 -9.39 41.37
CA GLU A 98 -8.28 -10.48 41.60
C GLU A 98 -8.35 -11.56 40.52
N LYS A 99 -9.57 -11.99 40.13
CA LYS A 99 -9.76 -12.95 39.04
C LYS A 99 -9.28 -12.37 37.70
N LEU A 100 -9.66 -11.14 37.37
CA LEU A 100 -9.26 -10.47 36.15
C LEU A 100 -7.76 -10.22 36.09
N SER A 101 -7.14 -9.80 37.21
CA SER A 101 -5.69 -9.63 37.34
C SER A 101 -4.93 -10.91 36.98
N THR A 102 -5.40 -12.06 37.45
CA THR A 102 -4.80 -13.37 37.15
C THR A 102 -4.93 -13.71 35.64
N ILE A 103 -6.11 -13.47 35.04
CA ILE A 103 -6.37 -13.78 33.62
C ILE A 103 -5.60 -12.84 32.68
N LEU A 104 -5.58 -11.54 33.02
CA LEU A 104 -4.98 -10.48 32.21
C LEU A 104 -3.48 -10.31 32.42
N ALA A 105 -2.93 -10.90 33.49
CA ALA A 105 -1.58 -10.66 33.98
C ALA A 105 -1.30 -9.15 34.23
N TRP A 106 -2.30 -8.42 34.74
CA TRP A 106 -2.22 -7.01 35.11
C TRP A 106 -2.17 -6.84 36.62
N PRO A 107 -1.60 -5.73 37.13
CA PRO A 107 -1.69 -5.40 38.56
C PRO A 107 -3.15 -5.28 39.02
N LYS A 108 -3.46 -5.85 40.19
CA LYS A 108 -4.83 -5.84 40.72
C LYS A 108 -5.38 -4.42 40.88
N GLU A 109 -4.54 -3.48 41.30
CA GLU A 109 -4.89 -2.07 41.49
C GLU A 109 -5.32 -1.42 40.18
N GLU A 110 -4.62 -1.70 39.08
CA GLU A 110 -4.97 -1.16 37.76
C GLU A 110 -6.31 -1.70 37.27
N VAL A 111 -6.56 -3.00 37.47
CA VAL A 111 -7.83 -3.62 37.11
C VAL A 111 -8.96 -3.02 37.96
N LEU A 112 -8.73 -2.87 39.27
CA LEU A 112 -9.70 -2.31 40.21
C LEU A 112 -10.09 -0.88 39.83
N ASP A 113 -9.12 -0.04 39.47
CA ASP A 113 -9.36 1.33 39.02
C ASP A 113 -10.24 1.35 37.76
N ARG A 114 -9.96 0.48 36.77
CA ARG A 114 -10.69 0.41 35.52
C ARG A 114 -12.13 -0.09 35.67
N ILE A 115 -12.39 -1.03 36.59
CA ILE A 115 -13.75 -1.55 36.85
C ILE A 115 -14.50 -0.76 37.92
N SER A 116 -13.86 0.24 38.55
CA SER A 116 -14.47 1.09 39.57
C SER A 116 -14.95 2.45 39.07
N VAL A 117 -14.78 2.71 37.76
CA VAL A 117 -15.25 3.96 37.16
C VAL A 117 -16.74 4.14 37.32
N ASP A 118 -17.19 5.39 37.54
CA ASP A 118 -18.63 5.73 37.63
C ASP A 118 -19.25 5.81 36.24
N LYS A 119 -19.39 4.65 35.61
CA LYS A 119 -20.03 4.51 34.29
C LYS A 119 -20.97 3.30 34.29
N LYS A 120 -22.06 3.40 33.51
CA LYS A 120 -22.97 2.26 33.33
C LYS A 120 -22.31 1.15 32.48
N PHE A 121 -21.40 1.51 31.59
CA PHE A 121 -20.72 0.64 30.65
C PHE A 121 -19.31 1.17 30.38
N ALA A 122 -18.32 0.27 30.29
CA ALA A 122 -16.95 0.59 29.89
C ALA A 122 -16.30 -0.63 29.23
N PHE A 123 -15.37 -0.40 28.32
CA PHE A 123 -14.47 -1.45 27.84
C PHE A 123 -13.29 -1.57 28.80
N LEU A 124 -13.03 -2.78 29.30
CA LEU A 124 -11.81 -3.08 30.03
C LEU A 124 -10.63 -3.25 29.06
N ILE A 125 -10.84 -4.05 28.02
CA ILE A 125 -9.89 -4.25 26.90
C ILE A 125 -10.70 -4.37 25.62
N ARG A 126 -10.21 -3.74 24.56
CA ARG A 126 -10.70 -3.99 23.19
C ARG A 126 -9.71 -4.89 22.45
N ARG A 127 -10.23 -5.84 21.68
CA ARG A 127 -9.45 -6.77 20.87
C ARG A 127 -8.47 -7.63 21.67
N ALA A 128 -8.92 -8.16 22.80
CA ALA A 128 -8.15 -9.14 23.58
C ALA A 128 -7.99 -10.46 22.80
N GLY A 129 -6.90 -11.17 23.02
CA GLY A 129 -6.66 -12.47 22.40
C GLY A 129 -7.74 -13.50 22.73
N SER A 130 -7.94 -14.47 21.82
CA SER A 130 -8.98 -15.50 21.94
C SER A 130 -8.87 -16.33 23.23
N ASP A 131 -7.69 -16.63 23.68
CA ASP A 131 -7.42 -17.34 24.93
C ASP A 131 -7.81 -16.55 26.16
N VAL A 132 -7.57 -15.24 26.18
CA VAL A 132 -7.99 -14.33 27.25
C VAL A 132 -9.51 -14.21 27.27
N GLY A 133 -10.13 -14.00 26.10
CA GLY A 133 -11.58 -13.90 25.98
C GLY A 133 -12.31 -15.14 26.51
N LYS A 134 -11.85 -16.33 26.13
CA LYS A 134 -12.41 -17.61 26.61
C LYS A 134 -12.27 -17.79 28.12
N LYS A 135 -11.09 -17.50 28.69
CA LYS A 135 -10.87 -17.56 30.14
C LYS A 135 -11.80 -16.61 30.89
N ILE A 136 -12.08 -15.42 30.36
CA ILE A 136 -13.01 -14.47 30.98
C ILE A 136 -14.44 -14.99 30.89
N GLN A 137 -14.86 -15.59 29.78
CA GLN A 137 -16.17 -16.23 29.65
C GLN A 137 -16.34 -17.38 30.66
N GLU A 138 -15.33 -18.24 30.81
CA GLU A 138 -15.30 -19.35 31.77
C GLU A 138 -15.31 -18.89 33.23
N ALA A 139 -14.74 -17.71 33.51
CA ALA A 139 -14.69 -17.17 34.87
C ALA A 139 -16.04 -16.66 35.38
N GLU A 140 -17.06 -16.51 34.52
CA GLU A 140 -18.44 -16.10 34.82
C GLU A 140 -18.55 -14.93 35.81
N ILE A 141 -17.72 -13.87 35.61
CA ILE A 141 -17.69 -12.70 36.50
C ILE A 141 -18.90 -11.82 36.21
N PHE A 142 -19.82 -11.71 37.20
CA PHE A 142 -21.02 -10.91 37.05
C PHE A 142 -20.69 -9.43 36.78
N GLY A 143 -21.17 -8.89 35.66
CA GLY A 143 -20.91 -7.52 35.23
C GLY A 143 -19.63 -7.37 34.37
N VAL A 144 -19.04 -8.49 33.94
CA VAL A 144 -17.97 -8.56 32.92
C VAL A 144 -18.38 -9.55 31.84
N GLU A 145 -18.26 -9.17 30.58
CA GLU A 145 -18.60 -10.00 29.42
C GLU A 145 -17.47 -9.94 28.40
N ALA A 146 -17.13 -11.07 27.81
CA ALA A 146 -16.21 -11.16 26.69
C ALA A 146 -17.00 -11.45 25.41
N THR A 147 -17.13 -10.42 24.57
CA THR A 147 -17.88 -10.48 23.32
C THR A 147 -16.95 -10.82 22.16
N PRO A 148 -17.16 -11.93 21.43
CA PRO A 148 -16.32 -12.28 20.29
C PRO A 148 -16.53 -11.29 19.15
N ILE A 149 -15.45 -10.83 18.54
CA ILE A 149 -15.42 -9.93 17.40
C ILE A 149 -14.50 -10.48 16.31
N MET A 150 -14.83 -10.27 15.04
CA MET A 150 -13.92 -10.52 13.93
C MET A 150 -13.05 -9.29 13.71
N SER A 151 -11.74 -9.44 13.88
CA SER A 151 -10.80 -8.33 13.74
C SER A 151 -9.83 -8.60 12.60
N ARG A 152 -9.53 -7.53 11.84
CA ARG A 152 -8.50 -7.55 10.80
C ARG A 152 -7.13 -7.33 11.42
N VAL A 153 -6.18 -8.18 11.09
CA VAL A 153 -4.80 -8.11 11.59
C VAL A 153 -3.85 -8.19 10.41
N TYR A 154 -2.82 -7.39 10.45
CA TYR A 154 -1.72 -7.33 9.48
C TYR A 154 -0.45 -7.83 10.16
N PRO A 155 -0.11 -9.15 10.04
CA PRO A 155 0.98 -9.77 10.80
C PRO A 155 2.35 -9.15 10.52
N GLY A 156 2.53 -8.63 9.31
CA GLY A 156 3.76 -7.95 8.90
C GLY A 156 3.91 -6.52 9.42
N GLY A 157 2.92 -5.98 10.17
CA GLY A 157 2.93 -4.57 10.56
C GLY A 157 2.95 -3.64 9.35
N GLU A 158 4.01 -2.89 9.14
CA GLU A 158 4.17 -1.93 8.05
C GLU A 158 4.39 -2.57 6.67
N LEU A 159 4.68 -3.88 6.61
CA LEU A 159 5.03 -4.59 5.37
C LEU A 159 3.93 -4.45 4.32
N ALA A 160 4.27 -3.91 3.15
CA ALA A 160 3.39 -3.66 2.00
C ALA A 160 2.14 -2.83 2.33
N CYS A 161 2.17 -2.02 3.40
CA CYS A 161 1.00 -1.28 3.90
C CYS A 161 0.33 -0.41 2.83
N HIS A 162 1.10 0.27 1.97
CA HIS A 162 0.58 1.11 0.89
C HIS A 162 -0.11 0.33 -0.23
N VAL A 163 0.23 -0.95 -0.39
CA VAL A 163 -0.41 -1.85 -1.35
C VAL A 163 -1.67 -2.46 -0.74
N ILE A 164 -1.53 -3.04 0.45
CA ILE A 164 -2.62 -3.76 1.13
C ILE A 164 -3.70 -2.76 1.56
N GLY A 165 -3.33 -1.65 2.19
CA GLY A 165 -4.25 -0.73 2.82
C GLY A 165 -4.73 -1.23 4.18
N PHE A 166 -5.91 -0.79 4.59
CA PHE A 166 -6.49 -1.16 5.89
C PHE A 166 -8.03 -1.16 5.84
N THR A 167 -8.65 -1.75 6.87
CA THR A 167 -10.09 -1.72 7.11
C THR A 167 -10.41 -0.82 8.30
N ASP A 168 -11.65 -0.33 8.35
CA ASP A 168 -12.19 0.26 9.57
C ASP A 168 -12.52 -0.81 10.62
N ILE A 169 -13.11 -0.36 11.74
CA ILE A 169 -13.49 -1.23 12.85
C ILE A 169 -14.58 -2.26 12.46
N ASP A 170 -15.41 -1.92 11.48
CA ASP A 170 -16.50 -2.78 10.96
C ASP A 170 -16.02 -3.74 9.86
N GLY A 171 -14.72 -3.76 9.59
CA GLY A 171 -14.10 -4.62 8.59
C GLY A 171 -14.35 -4.17 7.15
N ILE A 172 -14.70 -2.90 6.92
CA ILE A 172 -14.89 -2.31 5.58
C ILE A 172 -13.56 -1.74 5.10
N GLY A 173 -13.14 -2.10 3.89
CA GLY A 173 -11.89 -1.62 3.30
C GLY A 173 -11.89 -0.11 3.06
N GLN A 174 -10.89 0.61 3.61
CA GLN A 174 -10.76 2.05 3.53
C GLN A 174 -9.73 2.51 2.50
N GLU A 175 -8.60 1.84 2.42
CA GLU A 175 -7.51 2.15 1.48
C GLU A 175 -6.92 0.89 0.85
N GLY A 176 -6.05 1.05 -0.15
CA GLY A 176 -5.32 -0.02 -0.81
C GLY A 176 -6.20 -1.10 -1.43
N LEU A 177 -5.68 -2.32 -1.50
CA LEU A 177 -6.40 -3.49 -2.04
C LEU A 177 -7.57 -3.90 -1.14
N GLU A 178 -7.51 -3.63 0.17
CA GLU A 178 -8.64 -3.83 1.08
C GLU A 178 -9.89 -3.10 0.58
N ARG A 179 -9.76 -1.87 0.06
CA ARG A 179 -10.86 -1.10 -0.50
C ARG A 179 -11.24 -1.53 -1.91
N VAL A 180 -10.24 -1.72 -2.77
CA VAL A 180 -10.49 -2.06 -4.19
C VAL A 180 -11.20 -3.40 -4.33
N PHE A 181 -10.80 -4.38 -3.50
CA PHE A 181 -11.34 -5.73 -3.52
C PHE A 181 -12.32 -6.01 -2.38
N ASP A 182 -12.87 -4.96 -1.72
CA ASP A 182 -13.79 -5.11 -0.59
C ASP A 182 -14.97 -6.01 -0.92
N LYS A 183 -15.53 -5.88 -2.12
CA LYS A 183 -16.64 -6.72 -2.61
C LYS A 183 -16.33 -8.23 -2.55
N TYR A 184 -15.08 -8.61 -2.79
CA TYR A 184 -14.67 -10.02 -2.78
C TYR A 184 -14.21 -10.46 -1.40
N LEU A 185 -13.50 -9.57 -0.69
CA LEU A 185 -12.94 -9.86 0.63
C LEU A 185 -13.97 -9.91 1.73
N ARG A 186 -15.00 -9.03 1.71
CA ARG A 186 -15.92 -8.82 2.84
C ARG A 186 -16.82 -10.02 3.14
N GLY A 187 -17.33 -10.70 2.11
CA GLY A 187 -18.35 -11.72 2.26
C GLY A 187 -19.76 -11.13 2.52
N THR A 188 -20.66 -11.98 2.97
CA THR A 188 -22.04 -11.59 3.30
C THR A 188 -22.45 -12.25 4.62
N ASP A 189 -22.86 -11.45 5.58
CA ASP A 189 -23.28 -11.93 6.88
C ASP A 189 -24.51 -12.84 6.79
N GLY A 190 -24.49 -13.87 7.62
CA GLY A 190 -25.65 -14.68 7.92
C GLY A 190 -26.44 -14.13 9.10
N TYR A 191 -27.48 -14.86 9.48
CA TYR A 191 -28.23 -14.54 10.69
C TYR A 191 -28.98 -15.77 11.22
N ASP A 192 -29.22 -15.76 12.52
CA ASP A 192 -30.03 -16.74 13.22
C ASP A 192 -31.24 -16.05 13.87
N ILE A 193 -32.44 -16.60 13.68
CA ILE A 193 -33.68 -16.13 14.33
C ILE A 193 -34.08 -17.18 15.36
N LEU A 194 -33.99 -16.80 16.63
CA LEU A 194 -34.31 -17.67 17.77
C LEU A 194 -35.12 -16.94 18.80
N GLU A 195 -35.77 -17.70 19.72
CA GLU A 195 -36.49 -17.13 20.82
C GLU A 195 -35.55 -16.87 22.00
N VAL A 196 -35.77 -15.73 22.67
CA VAL A 196 -35.00 -15.34 23.85
C VAL A 196 -35.94 -15.19 25.06
N ASP A 197 -35.40 -15.46 26.25
CA ASP A 197 -36.09 -15.23 27.51
C ASP A 197 -36.16 -13.72 27.86
N ALA A 198 -36.84 -13.35 28.95
CA ALA A 198 -36.95 -11.97 29.40
C ALA A 198 -35.62 -11.31 29.76
N ARG A 199 -34.53 -12.08 29.87
CA ARG A 199 -33.14 -11.62 30.10
C ARG A 199 -32.33 -11.53 28.81
N GLY A 200 -32.95 -11.91 27.67
CA GLY A 200 -32.27 -11.92 26.36
C GLY A 200 -31.43 -13.16 26.12
N LYS A 201 -31.49 -14.19 26.98
CA LYS A 201 -30.75 -15.46 26.80
C LYS A 201 -31.51 -16.36 25.82
N GLU A 202 -30.79 -17.03 24.94
CA GLU A 202 -31.32 -18.00 23.98
C GLU A 202 -32.09 -19.12 24.68
N ILE A 203 -33.27 -19.44 24.18
CA ILE A 203 -34.05 -20.59 24.62
C ILE A 203 -33.65 -21.77 23.72
N PRO A 204 -33.07 -22.85 24.28
CA PRO A 204 -32.61 -23.99 23.48
C PRO A 204 -33.73 -24.57 22.62
N ASN A 205 -33.38 -25.01 21.40
CA ASN A 205 -34.27 -25.64 20.42
C ASN A 205 -35.43 -24.77 19.89
N THR A 206 -35.33 -23.44 20.02
CA THR A 206 -36.36 -22.52 19.50
C THR A 206 -35.95 -21.82 18.20
N ARG A 207 -34.83 -22.26 17.57
CA ARG A 207 -34.34 -21.70 16.32
C ARG A 207 -35.36 -21.85 15.20
N ARG A 208 -35.82 -20.73 14.63
CA ARG A 208 -36.83 -20.70 13.56
C ARG A 208 -36.22 -20.62 12.17
N ARG A 209 -35.11 -19.89 12.02
CA ARG A 209 -34.44 -19.71 10.74
C ARG A 209 -32.96 -19.43 10.96
N ARG A 210 -32.12 -20.11 10.19
CA ARG A 210 -30.69 -19.85 10.09
C ARG A 210 -30.30 -19.63 8.64
N VAL A 211 -29.56 -18.56 8.39
CA VAL A 211 -28.90 -18.27 7.12
C VAL A 211 -27.41 -18.25 7.41
N GLU A 212 -26.70 -19.20 6.84
CA GLU A 212 -25.24 -19.28 7.04
C GLU A 212 -24.54 -18.08 6.37
N PRO A 213 -23.47 -17.56 6.97
CA PRO A 213 -22.68 -16.50 6.37
C PRO A 213 -21.93 -17.02 5.13
N VAL A 214 -21.84 -16.20 4.10
CA VAL A 214 -20.96 -16.46 2.95
C VAL A 214 -19.65 -15.73 3.21
N HIS A 215 -18.61 -16.50 3.53
CA HIS A 215 -17.28 -15.92 3.82
C HIS A 215 -16.65 -15.27 2.59
N GLY A 216 -15.85 -14.25 2.81
CA GLY A 216 -15.11 -13.56 1.76
C GLY A 216 -14.07 -14.45 1.09
N MET A 217 -13.73 -14.12 -0.15
CA MET A 217 -12.69 -14.78 -0.93
C MET A 217 -11.32 -14.24 -0.56
N ASP A 218 -10.29 -15.05 -0.76
CA ASP A 218 -8.92 -14.68 -0.50
C ASP A 218 -8.28 -14.00 -1.73
N LEU A 219 -7.30 -13.11 -1.49
CA LEU A 219 -6.45 -12.55 -2.54
C LEU A 219 -5.05 -13.15 -2.45
N VAL A 220 -4.49 -13.52 -3.59
CA VAL A 220 -3.07 -13.86 -3.75
C VAL A 220 -2.45 -12.75 -4.59
N LEU A 221 -1.41 -12.13 -4.05
CA LEU A 221 -0.70 -11.02 -4.69
C LEU A 221 0.49 -11.51 -5.51
N THR A 222 1.02 -10.63 -6.36
CA THR A 222 2.33 -10.81 -7.01
C THR A 222 3.47 -10.37 -6.10
N ILE A 223 3.17 -9.65 -5.01
CA ILE A 223 4.15 -9.21 -4.01
C ILE A 223 4.83 -10.43 -3.40
N ASP A 224 6.16 -10.40 -3.39
CA ASP A 224 7.02 -11.32 -2.66
C ASP A 224 7.46 -10.66 -1.35
N SER A 225 7.02 -11.20 -0.23
CA SER A 225 7.27 -10.59 1.09
C SER A 225 8.76 -10.47 1.45
N THR A 226 9.62 -11.31 0.89
CA THR A 226 11.07 -11.26 1.12
C THR A 226 11.70 -10.10 0.35
N ILE A 227 11.34 -9.95 -0.93
CA ILE A 227 11.80 -8.82 -1.76
C ILE A 227 11.22 -7.51 -1.23
N GLN A 228 9.94 -7.51 -0.84
CA GLN A 228 9.24 -6.35 -0.25
C GLN A 228 9.95 -5.86 1.01
N HIS A 229 10.25 -6.77 1.94
CA HIS A 229 10.95 -6.42 3.19
C HIS A 229 12.34 -5.84 2.92
N SER A 230 13.08 -6.43 1.98
CA SER A 230 14.40 -5.90 1.58
C SER A 230 14.27 -4.49 0.97
N LEU A 231 13.26 -4.29 0.11
CA LEU A 231 13.01 -3.00 -0.53
C LEU A 231 12.69 -1.91 0.50
N GLU A 232 11.77 -2.19 1.43
CA GLU A 232 11.37 -1.27 2.48
C GLU A 232 12.53 -0.91 3.40
N ALA A 233 13.29 -1.91 3.86
CA ALA A 233 14.43 -1.70 4.75
C ALA A 233 15.51 -0.82 4.11
N GLU A 234 15.87 -1.07 2.86
CA GLU A 234 16.90 -0.30 2.17
C GLU A 234 16.40 1.11 1.78
N LEU A 235 15.12 1.23 1.40
CA LEU A 235 14.50 2.53 1.10
C LEU A 235 14.45 3.43 2.34
N LEU A 236 14.05 2.86 3.49
CA LEU A 236 13.98 3.57 4.78
C LEU A 236 15.38 4.06 5.22
N LYS A 237 16.42 3.23 5.08
CA LYS A 237 17.81 3.64 5.36
C LYS A 237 18.21 4.86 4.53
N SER A 238 17.84 4.89 3.25
CA SER A 238 18.14 6.03 2.39
C SER A 238 17.30 7.26 2.75
N PHE A 239 16.00 7.07 3.01
CA PHE A 239 15.08 8.12 3.44
C PHE A 239 15.58 8.84 4.68
N ASP A 240 15.95 8.09 5.73
CA ASP A 240 16.44 8.63 7.00
C ASP A 240 17.81 9.27 6.84
N ARG A 241 18.75 8.60 6.15
CA ARG A 241 20.13 9.08 5.94
C ARG A 241 20.17 10.45 5.29
N TYR A 242 19.30 10.68 4.31
CA TYR A 242 19.26 11.94 3.59
C TYR A 242 18.15 12.88 4.08
N SER A 243 17.45 12.54 5.17
CA SER A 243 16.32 13.30 5.70
C SER A 243 15.40 13.79 4.57
N ALA A 244 15.03 12.86 3.69
CA ALA A 244 14.25 13.16 2.52
C ALA A 244 12.80 13.52 2.90
N LYS A 245 12.10 14.22 2.02
CA LYS A 245 10.67 14.53 2.21
C LYS A 245 9.80 13.31 1.94
N GLY A 246 10.22 12.46 1.00
CA GLY A 246 9.55 11.23 0.64
C GLY A 246 10.49 10.33 -0.14
N ALA A 247 10.14 9.06 -0.23
CA ALA A 247 10.83 8.13 -1.11
C ALA A 247 9.84 7.08 -1.64
N SER A 248 10.13 6.52 -2.80
CA SER A 248 9.37 5.41 -3.38
C SER A 248 10.27 4.47 -4.15
N ALA A 249 9.94 3.19 -4.16
CA ALA A 249 10.64 2.19 -4.92
C ALA A 249 9.69 1.11 -5.43
N VAL A 250 10.00 0.54 -6.59
CA VAL A 250 9.19 -0.48 -7.25
C VAL A 250 10.10 -1.56 -7.82
N VAL A 251 9.71 -2.83 -7.69
CA VAL A 251 10.36 -3.98 -8.32
C VAL A 251 9.36 -4.70 -9.21
N ILE A 252 9.68 -4.86 -10.49
CA ILE A 252 8.81 -5.48 -11.51
C ILE A 252 9.54 -6.65 -12.19
N ASP A 253 8.89 -7.79 -12.37
CA ASP A 253 9.35 -8.79 -13.34
C ASP A 253 8.99 -8.33 -14.76
N PRO A 254 9.97 -8.00 -15.62
CA PRO A 254 9.68 -7.42 -16.93
C PRO A 254 8.96 -8.38 -17.89
N ARG A 255 9.03 -9.68 -17.65
CA ARG A 255 8.47 -10.73 -18.52
C ARG A 255 6.99 -10.94 -18.30
N THR A 256 6.51 -10.68 -17.07
CA THR A 256 5.11 -10.93 -16.66
C THR A 256 4.36 -9.64 -16.35
N GLY A 257 5.06 -8.58 -15.94
CA GLY A 257 4.47 -7.37 -15.41
C GLY A 257 4.09 -7.48 -13.92
N ASP A 258 4.49 -8.58 -13.24
CA ASP A 258 4.26 -8.76 -11.81
C ASP A 258 4.99 -7.67 -11.01
N ILE A 259 4.26 -6.92 -10.21
CA ILE A 259 4.86 -6.04 -9.21
C ILE A 259 5.25 -6.90 -8.03
N MET A 260 6.55 -7.24 -7.95
CA MET A 260 7.10 -8.10 -6.89
C MET A 260 7.27 -7.36 -5.57
N ALA A 261 7.51 -6.05 -5.61
CA ALA A 261 7.56 -5.21 -4.42
C ALA A 261 7.25 -3.75 -4.78
N LEU A 262 6.65 -3.02 -3.83
CA LEU A 262 6.38 -1.59 -3.93
C LEU A 262 6.43 -0.97 -2.53
N ALA A 263 7.36 -0.04 -2.33
CA ALA A 263 7.60 0.62 -1.05
C ALA A 263 7.52 2.14 -1.16
N ASN A 264 7.08 2.79 -0.08
CA ASN A 264 7.07 4.24 0.05
C ASN A 264 7.53 4.66 1.46
N CYS A 265 8.12 5.84 1.57
CA CYS A 265 8.42 6.50 2.83
C CYS A 265 7.84 7.93 2.80
N PRO A 266 7.31 8.43 3.94
CA PRO A 266 7.13 7.71 5.20
C PRO A 266 6.19 6.51 5.08
N THR A 267 6.18 5.64 6.09
CA THR A 267 5.36 4.42 6.17
C THR A 267 4.39 4.48 7.34
N TYR A 268 3.47 3.53 7.44
CA TYR A 268 2.51 3.45 8.54
C TYR A 268 2.17 2.00 8.90
N ASN A 269 1.72 1.77 10.15
CA ASN A 269 1.23 0.47 10.57
C ASN A 269 -0.29 0.36 10.38
N PRO A 270 -0.81 -0.51 9.51
CA PRO A 270 -2.24 -0.71 9.30
C PRO A 270 -3.01 -1.18 10.54
N ASN A 271 -2.33 -1.75 11.53
CA ASN A 271 -2.94 -2.12 12.80
C ASN A 271 -3.18 -0.90 13.72
N GLU A 272 -2.51 0.24 13.46
CA GLU A 272 -2.50 1.44 14.28
C GLU A 272 -2.75 2.72 13.47
N VAL A 273 -3.63 2.67 12.49
CA VAL A 273 -3.88 3.75 11.51
C VAL A 273 -4.13 5.12 12.17
N ALA A 274 -4.77 5.12 13.34
CA ALA A 274 -5.04 6.36 14.08
C ALA A 274 -3.76 7.15 14.48
N LYS A 275 -2.59 6.52 14.46
CA LYS A 275 -1.29 7.15 14.73
C LYS A 275 -0.62 7.74 13.49
N SER A 276 -1.18 7.52 12.29
CA SER A 276 -0.60 7.94 11.01
C SER A 276 -1.34 9.15 10.43
N GLU A 277 -0.60 9.98 9.72
CA GLU A 277 -1.16 11.08 8.93
C GLU A 277 -1.58 10.59 7.52
N ALA A 278 -2.45 11.35 6.85
CA ALA A 278 -2.88 11.01 5.48
C ALA A 278 -1.70 10.96 4.48
N GLU A 279 -0.68 11.79 4.71
CA GLU A 279 0.52 11.87 3.88
C GLU A 279 1.41 10.62 4.04
N ASP A 280 1.40 9.96 5.21
CA ASP A 280 2.13 8.71 5.46
C ASP A 280 1.50 7.53 4.72
N ARG A 281 0.18 7.57 4.51
CA ARG A 281 -0.59 6.52 3.83
C ARG A 281 -0.58 6.61 2.31
N ARG A 282 -0.05 7.70 1.79
CA ARG A 282 -0.05 7.98 0.36
C ARG A 282 0.86 7.02 -0.41
N ASN A 283 0.30 6.30 -1.38
CA ASN A 283 1.08 5.44 -2.27
C ASN A 283 1.80 6.28 -3.36
N ARG A 284 2.97 6.82 -3.00
CA ARG A 284 3.76 7.73 -3.83
C ARG A 284 4.19 7.10 -5.15
N ALA A 285 4.44 5.80 -5.16
CA ALA A 285 4.89 5.09 -6.35
C ALA A 285 3.90 5.16 -7.51
N VAL A 286 2.59 5.31 -7.22
CA VAL A 286 1.52 5.38 -8.23
C VAL A 286 0.87 6.76 -8.34
N SER A 287 1.03 7.61 -7.32
CA SER A 287 0.33 8.91 -7.24
C SER A 287 1.22 10.13 -7.44
N ASP A 288 2.53 10.04 -7.11
CA ASP A 288 3.41 11.19 -7.20
C ASP A 288 3.91 11.38 -8.63
N LEU A 289 3.68 12.57 -9.13
CA LEU A 289 4.20 12.99 -10.44
C LEU A 289 5.50 13.76 -10.25
N TYR A 290 6.53 13.36 -10.95
CA TYR A 290 7.81 14.05 -10.96
C TYR A 290 8.44 14.06 -12.35
N GLU A 291 9.33 15.02 -12.60
CA GLU A 291 10.12 15.04 -13.83
C GLU A 291 11.19 13.95 -13.77
N PRO A 292 11.23 12.99 -14.72
CA PRO A 292 12.16 11.85 -14.67
C PRO A 292 13.63 12.26 -14.84
N GLY A 293 13.88 13.44 -15.40
CA GLY A 293 15.23 13.92 -15.66
C GLY A 293 16.01 12.94 -16.54
N SER A 294 17.28 12.76 -16.23
CA SER A 294 18.20 11.96 -17.07
C SER A 294 17.80 10.49 -17.27
N THR A 295 16.85 9.96 -16.51
CA THR A 295 16.33 8.60 -16.76
C THR A 295 15.49 8.54 -18.03
N LEU A 296 14.86 9.64 -18.46
CA LEU A 296 14.12 9.71 -19.72
C LEU A 296 15.02 9.59 -20.96
N LYS A 297 16.31 9.89 -20.86
CA LYS A 297 17.26 9.76 -22.00
C LYS A 297 17.27 8.37 -22.61
N THR A 298 16.99 7.34 -21.82
CA THR A 298 16.81 5.96 -22.30
C THR A 298 15.67 5.88 -23.31
N ILE A 299 14.56 6.50 -22.99
CA ILE A 299 13.36 6.52 -23.86
C ILE A 299 13.60 7.37 -25.10
N THR A 300 14.29 8.51 -24.95
CA THR A 300 14.71 9.37 -26.07
C THR A 300 15.65 8.62 -27.03
N ALA A 301 16.59 7.82 -26.49
CA ALA A 301 17.48 6.97 -27.30
C ALA A 301 16.70 5.87 -28.03
N CYS A 302 15.75 5.20 -27.33
CA CYS A 302 14.85 4.23 -27.95
C CYS A 302 14.06 4.85 -29.12
N ALA A 303 13.45 6.02 -28.90
CA ALA A 303 12.69 6.74 -29.91
C ALA A 303 13.56 7.08 -31.14
N GLY A 304 14.78 7.56 -30.91
CA GLY A 304 15.71 7.92 -31.97
C GLY A 304 16.15 6.74 -32.82
N LEU A 305 16.51 5.63 -32.20
CA LEU A 305 16.97 4.42 -32.86
C LEU A 305 15.83 3.68 -33.57
N ASP A 306 14.69 3.51 -32.94
CA ASP A 306 13.54 2.76 -33.49
C ASP A 306 12.88 3.51 -34.65
N SER A 307 12.77 4.85 -34.56
CA SER A 307 12.28 5.69 -35.66
C SER A 307 13.29 5.83 -36.81
N LYS A 308 14.51 5.27 -36.68
CA LYS A 308 15.61 5.43 -37.59
C LYS A 308 16.02 6.90 -37.86
N SER A 309 15.68 7.80 -36.93
CA SER A 309 16.10 9.20 -36.96
C SER A 309 17.59 9.36 -36.66
N ILE A 310 18.13 8.38 -35.95
CA ILE A 310 19.55 8.21 -35.66
C ILE A 310 19.95 6.71 -35.74
N ASP A 311 21.24 6.45 -35.81
CA ASP A 311 21.84 5.15 -35.62
C ASP A 311 22.83 5.15 -34.43
N ARG A 312 23.45 4.00 -34.12
CA ARG A 312 24.43 3.87 -33.02
C ARG A 312 25.67 4.77 -33.18
N ASN A 313 26.03 5.12 -34.43
CA ASN A 313 27.22 5.88 -34.77
C ASN A 313 26.94 7.38 -34.90
N THR A 314 25.67 7.77 -34.89
CA THR A 314 25.30 9.18 -34.97
C THR A 314 25.90 9.96 -33.82
N THR A 315 26.65 11.01 -34.14
CA THR A 315 27.35 11.83 -33.13
C THR A 315 26.75 13.22 -32.98
N PHE A 316 26.91 13.74 -31.79
CA PHE A 316 26.50 15.08 -31.38
C PHE A 316 27.66 15.77 -30.69
N HIS A 317 27.85 17.06 -30.93
CA HIS A 317 28.86 17.84 -30.20
C HIS A 317 28.31 18.42 -28.90
N CYS A 318 29.06 18.24 -27.83
CA CYS A 318 28.74 18.84 -26.53
C CYS A 318 29.83 19.83 -26.10
N GLY A 319 29.61 21.10 -26.30
CA GLY A 319 30.45 22.19 -25.80
C GLY A 319 30.03 22.72 -24.42
N GLY A 320 29.33 21.89 -23.60
CA GLY A 320 28.84 22.27 -22.27
C GLY A 320 27.49 23.03 -22.25
N SER A 321 27.16 23.71 -23.33
CA SER A 321 25.85 24.38 -23.50
C SER A 321 25.50 24.55 -24.97
N MET A 322 24.24 24.78 -25.28
CA MET A 322 23.77 25.15 -26.61
C MET A 322 22.70 26.24 -26.51
N ARG A 323 22.66 27.13 -27.47
CA ARG A 323 21.60 28.12 -27.60
C ARG A 323 20.43 27.54 -28.41
N VAL A 324 19.23 27.62 -27.86
CA VAL A 324 17.99 27.19 -28.52
C VAL A 324 17.03 28.36 -28.47
N GLY A 325 16.78 28.99 -29.59
CA GLY A 325 16.03 30.24 -29.66
C GLY A 325 16.70 31.33 -28.79
N ASN A 326 15.94 31.90 -27.85
CA ASN A 326 16.39 32.94 -26.91
C ASN A 326 16.91 32.37 -25.57
N ARG A 327 16.95 31.03 -25.39
CA ARG A 327 17.37 30.36 -24.16
C ARG A 327 18.70 29.63 -24.33
N THR A 328 19.41 29.44 -23.23
CA THR A 328 20.61 28.60 -23.18
C THR A 328 20.31 27.31 -22.40
N VAL A 329 20.38 26.19 -23.07
CA VAL A 329 20.32 24.84 -22.45
C VAL A 329 21.74 24.44 -22.06
N ARG A 330 21.91 23.94 -20.82
CA ARG A 330 23.23 23.56 -20.28
C ARG A 330 23.31 22.04 -20.10
N CYS A 331 24.52 21.54 -20.26
CA CYS A 331 24.80 20.13 -19.98
C CYS A 331 24.78 19.85 -18.47
N SER A 332 24.79 18.57 -18.09
CA SER A 332 24.86 18.17 -16.69
C SER A 332 26.13 18.66 -16.03
N LEU A 333 26.10 18.89 -14.71
CA LEU A 333 27.25 19.34 -13.90
C LEU A 333 28.41 18.32 -13.87
N HIS A 334 28.22 17.11 -14.42
CA HIS A 334 29.26 16.09 -14.55
C HIS A 334 30.09 16.20 -15.84
N ALA A 335 29.79 17.20 -16.69
CA ALA A 335 30.68 17.46 -17.81
C ALA A 335 32.06 17.88 -17.28
N PRO A 336 33.14 17.14 -17.59
CA PRO A 336 34.44 17.48 -17.11
C PRO A 336 34.82 18.87 -17.60
N PHE A 337 34.99 19.80 -16.68
CA PHE A 337 35.41 21.17 -16.92
C PHE A 337 34.58 21.95 -17.97
N LEU A 338 34.73 23.24 -18.06
CA LEU A 338 34.00 24.21 -18.87
C LEU A 338 33.87 23.89 -20.39
N GLY A 339 34.44 22.78 -20.89
CA GLY A 339 34.45 22.37 -22.30
C GLY A 339 33.40 21.34 -22.74
N GLY A 340 32.54 20.82 -21.82
CA GLY A 340 31.55 19.78 -22.18
C GLY A 340 32.14 18.38 -22.41
N HIS A 341 31.34 17.47 -23.03
CA HIS A 341 31.74 16.07 -23.29
C HIS A 341 32.39 15.85 -24.65
N GLY A 342 32.59 16.91 -25.44
CA GLY A 342 33.12 16.78 -26.83
C GLY A 342 32.16 16.03 -27.75
N THR A 343 32.69 15.14 -28.56
CA THR A 343 31.89 14.32 -29.48
C THR A 343 31.29 13.13 -28.77
N CYS A 344 29.93 13.09 -28.72
CA CYS A 344 29.14 12.06 -28.08
C CYS A 344 28.30 11.29 -29.10
N ASN A 345 28.40 9.98 -29.14
CA ASN A 345 27.40 9.12 -29.75
C ASN A 345 26.29 8.76 -28.74
N VAL A 346 25.33 7.92 -29.14
CA VAL A 346 24.21 7.53 -28.30
C VAL A 346 24.67 6.83 -27.00
N THR A 347 25.70 5.97 -27.10
CA THR A 347 26.27 5.28 -25.93
C THR A 347 26.84 6.28 -24.93
N LYS A 348 27.73 7.20 -25.39
CA LYS A 348 28.29 8.25 -24.53
C LYS A 348 27.20 9.19 -23.96
N CYS A 349 26.15 9.45 -24.73
CA CYS A 349 24.98 10.22 -24.25
C CYS A 349 24.39 9.61 -22.98
N LEU A 350 24.19 8.29 -22.94
CA LEU A 350 23.66 7.58 -21.78
C LEU A 350 24.71 7.43 -20.67
N THR A 351 25.95 6.98 -21.01
CA THR A 351 27.02 6.72 -20.06
C THR A 351 27.39 7.95 -19.22
N TYR A 352 27.59 9.10 -19.88
CA TYR A 352 27.95 10.36 -19.20
C TYR A 352 26.76 11.29 -18.97
N SER A 353 25.57 10.83 -19.30
CA SER A 353 24.33 11.60 -19.09
C SER A 353 24.33 12.96 -19.80
N CYS A 354 24.81 13.03 -21.04
CA CYS A 354 24.97 14.27 -21.81
C CYS A 354 23.61 14.85 -22.23
N ASN A 355 23.26 16.05 -21.72
CA ASN A 355 22.02 16.76 -22.08
C ASN A 355 22.05 17.23 -23.54
N MET A 356 23.23 17.67 -24.03
CA MET A 356 23.35 18.19 -25.41
C MET A 356 23.09 17.10 -26.44
N ALA A 357 23.66 15.92 -26.23
CA ALA A 357 23.42 14.78 -27.13
C ALA A 357 21.95 14.33 -27.06
N ALA A 358 21.36 14.28 -25.86
CA ALA A 358 19.94 13.93 -25.71
C ALA A 358 19.00 14.95 -26.40
N ALA A 359 19.26 16.25 -26.26
CA ALA A 359 18.52 17.30 -26.97
C ALA A 359 18.71 17.17 -28.49
N GLY A 360 19.94 16.86 -28.95
CA GLY A 360 20.23 16.59 -30.35
C GLY A 360 19.45 15.40 -30.91
N ILE A 361 19.35 14.32 -30.15
CA ILE A 361 18.49 13.16 -30.50
C ILE A 361 17.04 13.61 -30.61
N ALA A 362 16.51 14.34 -29.60
CA ALA A 362 15.13 14.83 -29.59
C ALA A 362 14.84 15.71 -30.85
N PHE A 363 15.76 16.58 -31.25
CA PHE A 363 15.61 17.37 -32.46
C PHE A 363 15.56 16.52 -33.73
N ARG A 364 16.37 15.45 -33.81
CA ARG A 364 16.35 14.51 -34.94
C ARG A 364 15.07 13.70 -35.01
N VAL A 365 14.53 13.31 -33.87
CA VAL A 365 13.25 12.57 -33.76
C VAL A 365 12.08 13.50 -34.13
N GLY A 366 12.12 14.74 -33.64
CA GLY A 366 11.04 15.72 -33.79
C GLY A 366 9.92 15.57 -32.75
N LYS A 367 9.14 16.65 -32.61
CA LYS A 367 8.13 16.80 -31.53
C LYS A 367 7.06 15.69 -31.55
N GLU A 368 6.49 15.44 -32.71
CA GLU A 368 5.38 14.49 -32.89
C GLU A 368 5.81 13.05 -32.59
N LYS A 369 6.89 12.59 -33.20
CA LYS A 369 7.38 11.23 -33.00
C LYS A 369 7.84 11.00 -31.55
N LEU A 370 8.51 11.99 -30.93
CA LEU A 370 8.93 11.85 -29.53
C LEU A 370 7.70 11.69 -28.63
N PHE A 371 6.67 12.51 -28.82
CA PHE A 371 5.39 12.38 -28.12
C PHE A 371 4.72 11.02 -28.33
N GLU A 372 4.72 10.49 -29.57
CA GLU A 372 4.18 9.15 -29.86
C GLU A 372 4.91 8.05 -29.11
N TYR A 373 6.25 8.11 -29.01
CA TYR A 373 7.03 7.14 -28.24
C TYR A 373 6.76 7.26 -26.73
N GLU A 374 6.69 8.46 -26.21
CA GLU A 374 6.32 8.68 -24.79
C GLU A 374 4.94 8.08 -24.49
N LYS A 375 3.97 8.26 -25.39
CA LYS A 375 2.65 7.63 -25.30
C LYS A 375 2.73 6.11 -25.43
N LYS A 376 3.51 5.58 -26.35
CA LYS A 376 3.72 4.12 -26.50
C LYS A 376 4.34 3.52 -25.24
N PHE A 377 5.24 4.24 -24.55
CA PHE A 377 5.80 3.85 -23.26
C PHE A 377 4.84 4.02 -22.08
N GLY A 378 3.60 4.47 -22.32
CA GLY A 378 2.52 4.50 -21.32
C GLY A 378 2.56 5.71 -20.39
N PHE A 379 3.27 6.78 -20.69
CA PHE A 379 3.39 7.92 -19.77
C PHE A 379 2.12 8.75 -19.64
N TYR A 380 1.21 8.69 -20.60
CA TYR A 380 -0.03 9.49 -20.59
C TYR A 380 -1.28 8.70 -20.23
N ASP A 381 -1.13 7.43 -19.95
CA ASP A 381 -2.19 6.54 -19.49
C ASP A 381 -1.94 6.15 -18.03
N LYS A 382 -3.01 5.85 -17.28
CA LYS A 382 -2.87 5.22 -15.97
C LYS A 382 -2.27 3.83 -16.15
N PRO A 383 -1.36 3.38 -15.26
CA PRO A 383 -0.74 2.06 -15.38
C PRO A 383 -1.74 0.89 -15.39
N GLY A 384 -2.91 1.06 -14.76
CA GLY A 384 -3.98 0.06 -14.77
C GLY A 384 -3.71 -1.16 -13.91
N THR A 385 -2.96 -1.01 -12.82
CA THR A 385 -2.68 -2.09 -11.85
C THR A 385 -3.88 -2.41 -10.97
N GLY A 386 -4.89 -1.53 -10.95
CA GLY A 386 -6.03 -1.58 -10.05
C GLY A 386 -5.75 -1.02 -8.66
N MET A 387 -4.58 -0.46 -8.38
CA MET A 387 -4.31 0.22 -7.12
C MET A 387 -5.01 1.59 -7.06
N LEU A 388 -5.38 2.01 -5.85
CA LEU A 388 -5.97 3.32 -5.64
C LEU A 388 -4.96 4.46 -5.89
N GLY A 389 -5.48 5.59 -6.39
CA GLY A 389 -4.66 6.80 -6.54
C GLY A 389 -3.74 6.81 -7.75
N GLU A 390 -3.86 5.84 -8.67
CA GLU A 390 -3.07 5.85 -9.91
C GLU A 390 -3.27 7.14 -10.70
N MET A 391 -2.16 7.76 -11.04
CA MET A 391 -2.10 8.96 -11.87
C MET A 391 -1.54 8.62 -13.25
N ALA A 392 -2.04 9.32 -14.26
CA ALA A 392 -1.40 9.42 -15.57
C ALA A 392 -0.34 10.52 -15.51
N GLY A 393 0.75 10.35 -16.21
CA GLY A 393 1.70 11.42 -16.43
C GLY A 393 1.11 12.52 -17.32
N TRP A 394 1.80 13.65 -17.38
CA TRP A 394 1.27 14.80 -18.11
C TRP A 394 2.35 15.67 -18.74
N HIS A 395 2.00 16.24 -19.88
CA HIS A 395 2.64 17.41 -20.49
C HIS A 395 1.65 18.12 -21.42
N ASP A 396 2.01 19.32 -21.92
CA ASP A 396 1.21 20.01 -22.92
C ASP A 396 1.24 19.28 -24.28
N SER A 397 0.24 19.53 -25.12
CA SER A 397 0.23 19.00 -26.49
C SER A 397 1.53 19.32 -27.23
N TRP A 398 2.11 18.32 -27.93
CA TRP A 398 3.34 18.48 -28.72
C TRP A 398 3.25 19.63 -29.73
N LYS A 399 2.04 20.00 -30.20
CA LYS A 399 1.81 21.12 -31.10
C LYS A 399 2.19 22.46 -30.47
N ALA A 400 2.14 22.57 -29.16
CA ALA A 400 2.50 23.78 -28.40
C ALA A 400 3.98 23.79 -27.97
N TRP A 401 4.75 22.74 -28.28
CA TRP A 401 6.16 22.71 -27.85
C TRP A 401 7.00 23.68 -28.68
N GLU A 402 7.66 24.59 -28.00
CA GLU A 402 8.78 25.32 -28.55
C GLU A 402 10.02 24.42 -28.62
N ASP A 403 11.03 24.80 -29.39
CA ASP A 403 12.27 24.02 -29.54
C ASP A 403 13.04 23.86 -28.22
N VAL A 404 12.98 24.88 -27.34
CA VAL A 404 13.52 24.78 -25.99
C VAL A 404 12.85 23.68 -25.18
N ARG A 405 11.54 23.56 -25.31
CA ARG A 405 10.77 22.53 -24.62
C ARG A 405 11.10 21.15 -25.16
N LEU A 406 11.19 20.98 -26.49
CA LEU A 406 11.62 19.74 -27.11
C LEU A 406 12.99 19.32 -26.62
N ALA A 407 13.95 20.25 -26.56
CA ALA A 407 15.28 19.99 -26.00
C ALA A 407 15.23 19.50 -24.55
N ASN A 408 14.42 20.16 -23.72
CA ASN A 408 14.25 19.83 -22.29
C ASN A 408 13.60 18.45 -22.11
N ILE A 409 12.54 18.13 -22.83
CA ILE A 409 11.88 16.84 -22.83
C ILE A 409 12.88 15.73 -23.22
N GLY A 410 13.74 15.98 -24.22
CA GLY A 410 14.76 15.03 -24.63
C GLY A 410 15.68 14.54 -23.50
N PHE A 411 15.87 15.31 -22.44
CA PHE A 411 16.61 14.89 -21.24
C PHE A 411 15.76 14.82 -19.96
N GLY A 412 14.40 14.82 -20.09
CA GLY A 412 13.46 14.49 -19.04
C GLY A 412 13.00 15.65 -18.16
N GLN A 413 13.04 16.89 -18.66
CA GLN A 413 12.41 18.05 -18.04
C GLN A 413 11.22 18.55 -18.88
N GLY A 414 10.17 19.03 -18.22
CA GLY A 414 8.94 19.48 -18.91
C GLY A 414 7.92 18.36 -19.19
N ILE A 415 8.17 17.16 -18.72
CA ILE A 415 7.26 16.01 -18.68
C ILE A 415 7.21 15.48 -17.24
N VAL A 416 6.07 15.03 -16.77
CA VAL A 416 5.95 14.39 -15.46
C VAL A 416 5.37 12.98 -15.59
N VAL A 417 5.91 12.07 -14.81
CA VAL A 417 5.51 10.65 -14.79
C VAL A 417 5.49 10.14 -13.35
N THR A 418 4.78 9.04 -13.10
CA THR A 418 4.88 8.35 -11.81
C THR A 418 6.10 7.43 -11.78
N PRO A 419 6.61 7.09 -10.57
CA PRO A 419 7.66 6.07 -10.42
C PRO A 419 7.31 4.75 -11.11
N LEU A 420 6.08 4.27 -10.95
CA LEU A 420 5.62 3.04 -11.58
C LEU A 420 5.61 3.12 -13.12
N GLN A 421 5.18 4.22 -13.71
CA GLN A 421 5.22 4.40 -15.16
C GLN A 421 6.65 4.33 -15.71
N LEU A 422 7.60 4.98 -15.03
CA LEU A 422 8.99 4.95 -15.42
C LEU A 422 9.60 3.54 -15.25
N ALA A 423 9.29 2.84 -14.15
CA ALA A 423 9.71 1.45 -13.95
C ALA A 423 9.19 0.54 -15.06
N ASN A 424 7.91 0.68 -15.44
CA ASN A 424 7.31 -0.12 -16.52
C ASN A 424 7.90 0.20 -17.91
N ALA A 425 8.29 1.46 -18.15
CA ALA A 425 9.00 1.83 -19.36
C ALA A 425 10.38 1.14 -19.46
N TYR A 426 11.11 1.04 -18.35
CA TYR A 426 12.37 0.27 -18.30
C TYR A 426 12.13 -1.24 -18.37
N ALA A 427 11.04 -1.75 -17.77
CA ALA A 427 10.62 -3.14 -17.94
C ALA A 427 10.35 -3.47 -19.42
N THR A 428 9.78 -2.53 -20.16
CA THR A 428 9.56 -2.67 -21.61
C THR A 428 10.89 -2.81 -22.35
N VAL A 429 11.90 -2.01 -22.03
CA VAL A 429 13.24 -2.12 -22.62
C VAL A 429 13.88 -3.46 -22.24
N ALA A 430 13.81 -3.84 -20.96
CA ALA A 430 14.34 -5.10 -20.44
C ALA A 430 13.63 -6.35 -21.02
N ASN A 431 12.43 -6.20 -21.56
CA ASN A 431 11.61 -7.27 -22.18
C ASN A 431 11.59 -7.15 -23.71
N ASP A 432 12.74 -6.96 -24.34
CA ASP A 432 12.89 -6.89 -25.81
C ASP A 432 11.88 -5.92 -26.48
N GLY A 433 11.56 -4.82 -25.81
CA GLY A 433 10.64 -3.79 -26.31
C GLY A 433 9.16 -4.12 -26.20
N VAL A 434 8.78 -5.15 -25.50
CA VAL A 434 7.39 -5.57 -25.25
C VAL A 434 6.92 -5.07 -23.89
N MET A 435 5.89 -4.23 -23.88
CA MET A 435 5.26 -3.74 -22.66
C MET A 435 4.26 -4.76 -22.13
N MET A 436 4.46 -5.17 -20.89
CA MET A 436 3.51 -5.97 -20.14
C MET A 436 2.59 -5.08 -19.31
N GLN A 437 1.37 -5.56 -19.04
CA GLN A 437 0.45 -4.91 -18.11
C GLN A 437 0.97 -5.10 -16.67
N PRO A 438 1.37 -4.03 -15.96
CA PRO A 438 1.78 -4.20 -14.57
C PRO A 438 0.55 -4.54 -13.72
N HIS A 439 0.71 -5.46 -12.78
CA HIS A 439 -0.37 -5.89 -11.89
C HIS A 439 0.17 -6.36 -10.54
N VAL A 440 -0.68 -6.30 -9.51
CA VAL A 440 -0.33 -6.63 -8.13
C VAL A 440 -1.14 -7.79 -7.58
N VAL A 441 -2.26 -8.14 -8.22
CA VAL A 441 -3.09 -9.28 -7.85
C VAL A 441 -2.88 -10.40 -8.85
N LYS A 442 -2.53 -11.58 -8.34
CA LYS A 442 -2.33 -12.81 -9.11
C LYS A 442 -3.63 -13.61 -9.23
N GLU A 443 -4.39 -13.68 -8.13
CA GLU A 443 -5.56 -14.53 -8.06
C GLU A 443 -6.56 -14.06 -7.00
N ILE A 444 -7.87 -14.23 -7.29
CA ILE A 444 -8.94 -14.23 -6.29
C ILE A 444 -9.31 -15.69 -6.08
N ARG A 445 -9.26 -16.18 -4.84
CA ARG A 445 -9.41 -17.60 -4.49
C ARG A 445 -10.59 -17.81 -3.54
N ARG A 446 -11.40 -18.85 -3.78
CA ARG A 446 -12.44 -19.27 -2.84
C ARG A 446 -11.83 -19.93 -1.61
N LYS A 447 -12.62 -20.05 -0.54
CA LYS A 447 -12.17 -20.68 0.73
C LYS A 447 -11.84 -22.17 0.60
N ASP A 448 -12.35 -22.83 -0.41
CA ASP A 448 -12.02 -24.23 -0.75
C ASP A 448 -10.69 -24.38 -1.51
N GLY A 449 -10.00 -23.26 -1.75
CA GLY A 449 -8.73 -23.22 -2.49
C GLY A 449 -8.88 -23.14 -4.01
N THR A 450 -10.12 -23.17 -4.54
CA THR A 450 -10.33 -23.06 -6.00
C THR A 450 -10.23 -21.63 -6.49
N PRO A 451 -9.62 -21.37 -7.65
CA PRO A 451 -9.54 -20.03 -8.21
C PRO A 451 -10.96 -19.54 -8.61
N TYR A 452 -11.27 -18.30 -8.21
CA TYR A 452 -12.44 -17.60 -8.72
C TYR A 452 -12.08 -16.78 -9.96
N ARG A 453 -10.93 -16.11 -9.93
CA ARG A 453 -10.39 -15.33 -11.04
C ARG A 453 -8.87 -15.30 -10.97
N GLU A 454 -8.22 -15.63 -12.09
CA GLU A 454 -6.78 -15.52 -12.27
C GLU A 454 -6.43 -14.31 -13.12
N TYR A 455 -5.36 -13.61 -12.76
CA TYR A 455 -4.78 -12.50 -13.54
C TYR A 455 -3.49 -13.01 -14.19
N LYS A 456 -3.60 -13.39 -15.45
CA LYS A 456 -2.45 -13.88 -16.22
C LYS A 456 -1.65 -12.70 -16.80
N PRO A 457 -0.33 -12.87 -17.03
CA PRO A 457 0.46 -11.87 -17.73
C PRO A 457 -0.16 -11.48 -19.06
N GLN A 458 -0.28 -10.16 -19.30
CA GLN A 458 -0.89 -9.61 -20.52
C GLN A 458 0.09 -8.71 -21.25
N VAL A 459 0.29 -8.96 -22.53
CA VAL A 459 1.04 -8.06 -23.42
C VAL A 459 0.14 -6.87 -23.75
N VAL A 460 0.62 -5.66 -23.46
CA VAL A 460 -0.08 -4.42 -23.84
C VAL A 460 0.25 -4.10 -25.30
N ARG A 461 1.52 -4.01 -25.65
CA ARG A 461 1.99 -3.69 -27.02
C ARG A 461 3.51 -3.91 -27.15
N ARG A 462 3.97 -4.01 -28.39
CA ARG A 462 5.38 -3.79 -28.69
C ARG A 462 5.61 -2.29 -28.87
N VAL A 463 6.53 -1.73 -28.12
CA VAL A 463 6.84 -0.29 -28.12
C VAL A 463 7.99 0.02 -29.07
N VAL A 464 9.05 -0.79 -29.03
CA VAL A 464 10.23 -0.73 -29.90
C VAL A 464 10.60 -2.12 -30.39
N SER A 465 11.41 -2.20 -31.43
CA SER A 465 11.94 -3.48 -31.92
C SER A 465 12.88 -4.12 -30.88
N ALA A 466 13.01 -5.45 -30.95
CA ALA A 466 13.90 -6.21 -30.07
C ALA A 466 15.35 -5.77 -30.22
N ASP A 467 15.79 -5.51 -31.46
CA ASP A 467 17.17 -5.07 -31.74
C ASP A 467 17.47 -3.72 -31.10
N VAL A 468 16.53 -2.78 -31.13
CA VAL A 468 16.69 -1.49 -30.46
C VAL A 468 16.70 -1.67 -28.94
N ALA A 469 15.79 -2.48 -28.37
CA ALA A 469 15.75 -2.76 -26.95
C ALA A 469 17.09 -3.37 -26.46
N ARG A 470 17.62 -4.37 -27.14
CA ARG A 470 18.93 -4.99 -26.84
C ARG A 470 20.09 -3.99 -26.97
N ALA A 471 20.10 -3.18 -28.05
CA ALA A 471 21.08 -2.13 -28.22
C ALA A 471 21.10 -1.15 -27.04
N VAL A 472 19.94 -0.71 -26.58
CA VAL A 472 19.82 0.20 -25.45
C VAL A 472 20.18 -0.50 -24.13
N THR A 473 19.88 -1.80 -23.99
CA THR A 473 20.29 -2.62 -22.83
C THR A 473 21.83 -2.68 -22.72
N GLU A 474 22.55 -2.92 -23.83
CA GLU A 474 24.02 -2.88 -23.87
C GLU A 474 24.56 -1.50 -23.45
N MET A 475 23.92 -0.41 -23.93
CA MET A 475 24.31 0.95 -23.55
C MET A 475 24.05 1.22 -22.06
N LEU A 476 22.93 0.73 -21.49
CA LEU A 476 22.63 0.86 -20.07
C LEU A 476 23.59 0.04 -19.19
N HIS A 477 24.06 -1.11 -19.68
CA HIS A 477 25.14 -1.85 -19.02
C HIS A 477 26.41 -1.02 -18.97
N GLY A 478 26.77 -0.36 -20.07
CA GLY A 478 27.91 0.57 -20.14
C GLY A 478 27.80 1.75 -19.15
N VAL A 479 26.60 2.21 -18.85
CA VAL A 479 26.37 3.24 -17.80
C VAL A 479 26.81 2.73 -16.43
N CYS A 480 26.56 1.47 -16.11
CA CYS A 480 26.94 0.86 -14.84
C CYS A 480 28.44 0.48 -14.81
N LEU A 481 29.05 0.10 -15.94
CA LEU A 481 30.48 -0.22 -16.00
C LEU A 481 31.37 1.02 -15.87
N ASP A 482 31.13 2.02 -16.72
CA ASP A 482 32.06 3.15 -16.88
C ASP A 482 31.46 4.52 -16.58
N GLY A 483 30.13 4.57 -16.36
CA GLY A 483 29.40 5.81 -16.25
C GLY A 483 28.93 6.14 -14.84
N THR A 484 27.84 6.92 -14.80
CA THR A 484 27.24 7.43 -13.57
C THR A 484 26.53 6.35 -12.74
N GLY A 485 26.34 5.15 -13.28
CA GLY A 485 25.63 4.04 -12.64
C GLY A 485 26.51 3.08 -11.83
N LYS A 486 27.83 3.29 -11.75
CA LYS A 486 28.77 2.43 -11.00
C LYS A 486 28.29 2.00 -9.60
N PRO A 487 27.72 2.88 -8.77
CA PRO A 487 27.25 2.49 -7.43
C PRO A 487 26.09 1.48 -7.41
N ALA A 488 25.45 1.24 -8.56
CA ALA A 488 24.35 0.28 -8.70
C ALA A 488 24.80 -1.13 -9.08
N VAL A 489 26.06 -1.35 -9.39
CA VAL A 489 26.59 -2.65 -9.85
C VAL A 489 26.36 -3.70 -8.77
N VAL A 490 25.71 -4.80 -9.16
CA VAL A 490 25.52 -5.99 -8.33
C VAL A 490 26.59 -7.01 -8.71
N GLU A 491 27.42 -7.40 -7.75
CA GLU A 491 28.49 -8.35 -7.96
C GLU A 491 27.95 -9.70 -8.48
N GLY A 492 28.61 -10.22 -9.51
CA GLY A 492 28.21 -11.46 -10.19
C GLY A 492 27.12 -11.28 -11.25
N TYR A 493 26.56 -10.07 -11.43
CA TYR A 493 25.49 -9.82 -12.39
C TYR A 493 25.75 -8.62 -13.29
N GLN A 494 25.53 -8.81 -14.58
CA GLN A 494 25.50 -7.69 -15.51
C GLN A 494 24.34 -6.78 -15.18
N THR A 495 24.67 -5.60 -14.68
CA THR A 495 23.68 -4.59 -14.25
C THR A 495 23.56 -3.51 -15.32
N GLY A 496 22.35 -3.16 -15.72
CA GLY A 496 22.06 -2.05 -16.61
C GLY A 496 21.13 -1.02 -15.96
N GLY A 497 21.40 0.27 -16.13
CA GLY A 497 20.52 1.27 -15.53
C GLY A 497 20.94 2.72 -15.78
N LYS A 498 20.18 3.65 -15.22
CA LYS A 498 20.38 5.08 -15.41
C LYS A 498 20.08 5.87 -14.14
N THR A 499 20.96 6.80 -13.81
CA THR A 499 20.77 7.78 -12.74
C THR A 499 19.89 8.94 -13.21
N GLY A 500 19.08 9.47 -12.30
CA GLY A 500 18.35 10.72 -12.42
C GLY A 500 18.68 11.66 -11.26
N SER A 501 18.75 12.95 -11.52
CA SER A 501 18.87 14.02 -10.52
C SER A 501 18.10 15.21 -11.08
N ALA A 502 16.78 15.12 -10.99
CA ALA A 502 15.87 16.08 -11.59
C ALA A 502 15.58 17.23 -10.62
N GLN A 503 15.71 18.45 -11.09
CA GLN A 503 15.26 19.62 -10.34
C GLN A 503 13.72 19.65 -10.30
N LYS A 504 13.14 19.98 -9.16
CA LYS A 504 11.70 20.16 -9.05
C LYS A 504 11.28 21.55 -9.51
N ALA A 505 10.33 21.60 -10.43
CA ALA A 505 9.66 22.86 -10.76
C ALA A 505 8.66 23.19 -9.65
N ILE A 506 8.84 24.33 -8.98
CA ILE A 506 7.88 24.88 -8.01
C ILE A 506 7.43 26.23 -8.54
N ASN A 507 6.13 26.41 -8.75
CA ASN A 507 5.55 27.61 -9.35
C ASN A 507 6.23 28.01 -10.67
N GLY A 508 6.53 27.02 -11.53
CA GLY A 508 7.18 27.22 -12.81
C GLY A 508 8.68 27.59 -12.76
N SER A 509 9.32 27.47 -11.60
CA SER A 509 10.73 27.82 -11.41
C SER A 509 11.56 26.65 -10.87
N TYR A 510 12.75 26.43 -11.43
CA TYR A 510 13.76 25.46 -10.94
C TYR A 510 14.76 26.07 -9.92
N LYS A 511 14.62 27.34 -9.54
CA LYS A 511 15.59 28.05 -8.68
C LYS A 511 15.44 27.75 -7.19
N ASN A 512 14.71 26.70 -6.82
CA ASN A 512 14.38 26.37 -5.43
C ASN A 512 15.39 25.43 -4.74
N GLY A 513 16.36 24.88 -5.48
CA GLY A 513 17.36 23.93 -4.94
C GLY A 513 16.81 22.57 -4.54
N LYS A 514 15.58 22.23 -4.95
CA LYS A 514 14.92 20.96 -4.63
C LYS A 514 15.06 19.98 -5.79
N PHE A 515 15.32 18.73 -5.46
CA PHE A 515 15.62 17.68 -6.43
C PHE A 515 14.85 16.39 -6.11
N VAL A 516 14.64 15.57 -7.14
CA VAL A 516 14.35 14.15 -6.99
C VAL A 516 15.59 13.38 -7.45
N ALA A 517 16.19 12.63 -6.53
CA ALA A 517 17.32 11.75 -6.80
C ALA A 517 16.79 10.36 -7.13
N SER A 518 17.07 9.84 -8.32
CA SER A 518 16.53 8.55 -8.74
C SER A 518 17.56 7.65 -9.42
N PHE A 519 17.32 6.35 -9.37
CA PHE A 519 17.97 5.33 -10.18
C PHE A 519 16.92 4.33 -10.66
N VAL A 520 16.99 3.96 -11.92
CA VAL A 520 16.19 2.89 -12.49
C VAL A 520 17.07 2.00 -13.37
N GLY A 521 16.90 0.70 -13.21
CA GLY A 521 17.69 -0.27 -13.93
C GLY A 521 17.13 -1.67 -13.79
N PHE A 522 17.85 -2.64 -14.35
CA PHE A 522 17.45 -4.05 -14.33
C PHE A 522 18.67 -4.97 -14.33
N LEU A 523 18.43 -6.18 -13.87
CA LEU A 523 19.45 -7.23 -13.82
C LEU A 523 18.83 -8.64 -13.89
N PRO A 524 19.57 -9.65 -14.36
CA PRO A 524 20.77 -9.52 -15.19
C PRO A 524 20.42 -8.90 -16.55
N THR A 525 21.36 -8.19 -17.22
CA THR A 525 21.04 -7.62 -18.55
C THR A 525 20.91 -8.66 -19.64
N SER A 526 21.52 -9.84 -19.46
CA SER A 526 21.43 -10.98 -20.37
C SER A 526 20.05 -11.65 -20.40
N ASN A 527 19.35 -11.68 -19.27
CA ASN A 527 17.99 -12.23 -19.09
C ASN A 527 17.30 -11.55 -17.91
N PRO A 528 16.76 -10.36 -18.11
CA PRO A 528 16.24 -9.54 -17.01
C PRO A 528 15.15 -10.22 -16.18
N ARG A 529 15.36 -10.23 -14.86
CA ARG A 529 14.46 -10.85 -13.87
C ARG A 529 13.86 -9.84 -12.90
N ALA A 530 14.52 -8.71 -12.71
CA ALA A 530 14.01 -7.63 -11.89
C ALA A 530 14.36 -6.28 -12.50
N VAL A 531 13.36 -5.45 -12.67
CA VAL A 531 13.49 -4.00 -12.92
C VAL A 531 13.21 -3.29 -11.63
N ILE A 532 14.15 -2.47 -11.18
CA ILE A 532 14.07 -1.77 -9.91
C ILE A 532 14.17 -0.27 -10.15
N LEU A 533 13.19 0.47 -9.68
CA LEU A 533 13.23 1.92 -9.62
C LEU A 533 13.28 2.37 -8.17
N VAL A 534 14.14 3.33 -7.89
CA VAL A 534 14.22 4.03 -6.60
C VAL A 534 14.20 5.53 -6.86
N ALA A 535 13.32 6.26 -6.17
CA ALA A 535 13.20 7.72 -6.22
C ALA A 535 13.17 8.28 -4.80
N VAL A 536 14.07 9.22 -4.50
CA VAL A 536 14.19 9.90 -3.21
C VAL A 536 13.87 11.39 -3.43
N ASP A 537 12.79 11.84 -2.83
CA ASP A 537 12.25 13.18 -3.01
C ASP A 537 12.82 14.16 -2.00
N GLU A 538 13.36 15.29 -2.49
CA GLU A 538 13.95 16.38 -1.71
C GLU A 538 14.98 15.89 -0.65
N PRO A 539 15.98 15.04 -1.02
CA PRO A 539 17.03 14.66 -0.09
C PRO A 539 17.84 15.91 0.35
N LYS A 540 18.22 15.97 1.62
CA LYS A 540 19.02 17.08 2.16
C LYS A 540 20.52 16.84 1.95
N GLY A 541 21.24 17.89 1.62
CA GLY A 541 22.69 17.86 1.39
C GLY A 541 23.07 17.33 0.01
N ILE A 542 23.00 16.03 -0.22
CA ILE A 542 23.38 15.38 -1.47
C ILE A 542 22.12 14.99 -2.25
N HIS A 543 22.05 15.34 -3.52
CA HIS A 543 20.87 15.13 -4.37
C HIS A 543 21.15 14.26 -5.63
N TRP A 544 22.26 13.51 -5.64
CA TRP A 544 22.62 12.69 -6.77
C TRP A 544 21.97 11.31 -6.69
N GLY A 545 21.35 10.87 -7.81
CA GLY A 545 20.76 9.52 -7.90
C GLY A 545 21.77 8.41 -7.69
N ALA A 546 23.03 8.63 -8.11
CA ALA A 546 24.14 7.72 -7.86
C ALA A 546 24.43 7.50 -6.37
N THR A 547 24.15 8.48 -5.53
CA THR A 547 24.44 8.42 -4.09
C THR A 547 23.22 8.05 -3.26
N CYS A 548 22.04 8.60 -3.59
CA CYS A 548 20.83 8.38 -2.78
C CYS A 548 20.05 7.12 -3.20
N ALA A 549 20.02 6.79 -4.50
CA ALA A 549 19.13 5.75 -5.04
C ALA A 549 19.88 4.50 -5.53
N ALA A 550 21.04 4.64 -6.17
CA ALA A 550 21.79 3.51 -6.73
C ALA A 550 22.26 2.48 -5.69
N PRO A 551 22.67 2.84 -4.46
CA PRO A 551 23.00 1.86 -3.43
C PRO A 551 21.79 1.03 -2.97
N VAL A 552 20.60 1.64 -2.90
CA VAL A 552 19.35 0.91 -2.60
C VAL A 552 19.06 -0.10 -3.71
N PHE A 553 19.14 0.33 -4.99
CA PHE A 553 19.00 -0.58 -6.13
C PHE A 553 19.95 -1.78 -6.03
N ARG A 554 21.24 -1.55 -5.71
CA ARG A 554 22.26 -2.60 -5.60
C ARG A 554 21.87 -3.64 -4.56
N GLU A 555 21.55 -3.23 -3.35
CA GLU A 555 21.24 -4.18 -2.27
C GLU A 555 19.93 -4.94 -2.54
N VAL A 556 18.88 -4.25 -3.00
CA VAL A 556 17.61 -4.89 -3.38
C VAL A 556 17.82 -5.84 -4.57
N GLY A 557 18.63 -5.44 -5.56
CA GLY A 557 18.98 -6.27 -6.71
C GLY A 557 19.70 -7.55 -6.27
N ARG A 558 20.71 -7.43 -5.41
CA ARG A 558 21.46 -8.56 -4.84
C ARG A 558 20.53 -9.55 -4.12
N MET A 559 19.66 -9.04 -3.25
CA MET A 559 18.69 -9.86 -2.51
C MET A 559 17.65 -10.50 -3.43
N SER A 560 17.17 -9.74 -4.43
CA SER A 560 16.21 -10.28 -5.41
C SER A 560 16.81 -11.43 -6.22
N MET A 561 18.04 -11.28 -6.74
CA MET A 561 18.69 -12.35 -7.52
C MET A 561 18.93 -13.60 -6.68
N TRP A 562 19.38 -13.43 -5.44
CA TRP A 562 19.59 -14.55 -4.52
C TRP A 562 18.25 -15.26 -4.21
N HIS A 563 17.21 -14.51 -3.87
CA HIS A 563 15.90 -15.05 -3.51
C HIS A 563 15.21 -15.75 -4.70
N LEU A 564 15.27 -15.14 -5.89
CA LEU A 564 14.73 -15.72 -7.12
C LEU A 564 15.60 -16.86 -7.69
N LYS A 565 16.69 -17.21 -7.02
CA LYS A 565 17.65 -18.26 -7.42
C LYS A 565 18.17 -18.07 -8.85
N VAL A 566 18.43 -16.82 -9.23
CA VAL A 566 19.00 -16.48 -10.53
C VAL A 566 20.50 -16.74 -10.49
N ALA A 567 21.01 -17.54 -11.42
CA ALA A 567 22.44 -17.79 -11.51
C ALA A 567 23.20 -16.51 -11.95
N PRO A 568 24.38 -16.22 -11.40
CA PRO A 568 25.24 -15.15 -11.89
C PRO A 568 25.55 -15.30 -13.39
N ASP A 569 25.53 -14.18 -14.10
CA ASP A 569 25.88 -14.12 -15.55
C ASP A 569 27.22 -13.46 -15.82
N GLN A 570 27.94 -13.01 -14.79
CA GLN A 570 29.34 -12.67 -14.82
C GLN A 570 30.17 -13.80 -14.21
N ILE A 571 30.92 -14.51 -15.02
CA ILE A 571 31.70 -15.69 -14.59
C ILE A 571 33.06 -15.27 -14.00
N GLU A 572 33.57 -14.08 -14.30
CA GLU A 572 34.79 -13.53 -13.70
C GLU A 572 34.45 -12.36 -12.77
N PRO A 573 34.96 -12.36 -11.52
CA PRO A 573 34.90 -11.17 -10.69
C PRO A 573 35.66 -10.04 -11.41
N PRO A 574 35.23 -8.78 -11.26
CA PRO A 574 35.99 -7.67 -11.81
C PRO A 574 37.45 -7.78 -11.29
N THR A 575 38.41 -7.88 -12.18
CA THR A 575 39.82 -7.91 -11.82
C THR A 575 40.07 -6.75 -10.86
N PRO A 576 40.61 -6.97 -9.63
CA PRO A 576 40.94 -5.86 -8.76
C PRO A 576 41.78 -4.87 -9.54
N VAL A 577 41.33 -3.64 -9.61
CA VAL A 577 42.15 -2.57 -10.20
C VAL A 577 43.43 -2.54 -9.36
N ALA A 578 44.54 -2.99 -9.95
CA ALA A 578 45.85 -2.88 -9.34
C ALA A 578 46.15 -1.39 -9.14
N GLY A 579 45.92 -0.90 -7.93
CA GLY A 579 46.00 0.53 -7.64
C GLY A 579 45.85 0.92 -6.19
N ASP A 580 46.07 -0.02 -5.25
CA ASP A 580 46.40 0.33 -3.86
C ASP A 580 47.74 -0.34 -3.50
N THR A 581 48.80 0.01 -4.23
CA THR A 581 50.15 -0.09 -3.68
C THR A 581 50.19 0.88 -2.49
N ALA A 582 50.25 0.30 -1.31
CA ALA A 582 50.56 0.98 -0.08
C ALA A 582 51.64 2.03 -0.32
N VAL A 583 51.34 3.28 -0.11
CA VAL A 583 52.32 4.35 0.02
C VAL A 583 53.16 3.97 1.24
N ASN A 584 54.31 3.38 1.00
CA ASN A 584 55.35 3.19 1.99
C ASN A 584 55.80 4.56 2.44
N HIS A 585 55.37 4.96 3.64
CA HIS A 585 55.98 6.04 4.37
C HIS A 585 57.41 5.62 4.74
N PRO A 586 58.47 6.35 4.33
CA PRO A 586 59.81 6.07 4.80
C PRO A 586 59.89 6.47 6.27
N THR A 587 60.05 5.44 7.10
CA THR A 587 60.43 5.59 8.51
C THR A 587 61.86 6.09 8.62
N GLY A 588 62.08 7.20 9.30
CA GLY A 588 63.24 7.45 10.10
C GLY A 588 64.51 7.94 9.40
N GLY A 589 64.62 9.24 9.20
CA GLY A 589 65.91 9.95 9.03
C GLY A 589 66.23 10.72 10.28
N ASN A 590 67.26 10.29 11.00
CA ASN A 590 67.93 10.87 12.16
C ASN A 590 68.14 12.41 11.99
N ARG A 591 67.55 13.24 12.83
CA ARG A 591 68.00 14.61 13.03
C ARG A 591 69.07 14.67 14.12
N LYS A 592 70.32 14.78 13.68
CA LYS A 592 71.40 15.26 14.53
C LYS A 592 71.18 16.75 14.88
N THR A 593 71.16 16.98 16.17
CA THR A 593 71.34 18.31 16.79
C THR A 593 72.57 19.00 16.27
N ARG A 594 72.44 20.27 15.89
CA ARG A 594 73.53 21.23 15.87
C ARG A 594 72.98 22.57 16.46
N ASP A 595 73.55 22.85 17.65
CA ASP A 595 73.59 24.15 18.27
C ASP A 595 74.33 25.20 17.45
N ARG A 596 74.00 26.50 17.77
CA ARG A 596 74.70 27.78 17.50
C ARG A 596 74.17 28.54 16.28
N ALA A 597 73.75 29.72 16.44
CA ALA A 597 74.05 30.97 17.09
C ALA A 597 72.85 31.90 16.86
#